data_4604d09a53cbea4852d2420756fea2eb
#
_entry.id   4604d09a53cbea4852d2420756fea2eb
#
_cell.length_a   1.000
_cell.length_b   1.000
_cell.length_c   1.000
_cell.angle_alpha   90.00
_cell.angle_beta   90.00
_cell.angle_gamma   90.00
#
_symmetry.space_group_name_H-M   'P 1'
#
loop_
_entity.id
_entity.type
_entity.pdbx_description
1 polymer ?
#
loop_
_entity_poly.entity_id
_entity_poly.type
_entity_poly.pdbx_seq_one_letter_code
_entity_poly.pdbx_strand_id
1 'polypeptide(L)'
;NGASGKLVVGGSSSVSPVMVKLIEAYKAVNANADIELLTSDSTTGMTSAIEGTYDIGMASRELKEDEAAALAHQAIAMDGIAVIVNLENPTEDMTVEQIASIFLGDATKWNEIVK
;
A
#
# COMPACT_ATOMS: atom_id res chain seq x y z
N ASN A 1 -20.73 -21.66 -10.20
CA ASN A 1 -21.41 -20.37 -10.40
C ASN A 1 -20.65 -19.29 -9.64
N GLY A 2 -19.90 -18.47 -10.32
CA GLY A 2 -19.23 -17.31 -9.76
C GLY A 2 -20.18 -16.11 -9.64
N ALA A 3 -19.78 -15.14 -8.86
CA ALA A 3 -20.48 -13.86 -8.78
C ALA A 3 -20.45 -13.14 -10.14
N SER A 4 -21.50 -12.44 -10.45
CA SER A 4 -21.62 -11.61 -11.65
C SER A 4 -21.96 -10.17 -11.26
N GLY A 5 -21.76 -9.24 -12.17
CA GLY A 5 -21.96 -7.81 -11.96
C GLY A 5 -20.63 -7.07 -11.94
N LYS A 6 -20.73 -5.74 -11.86
CA LYS A 6 -19.55 -4.86 -11.85
C LYS A 6 -19.15 -4.52 -10.42
N LEU A 7 -17.86 -4.69 -10.13
CA LEU A 7 -17.22 -4.23 -8.90
C LEU A 7 -16.22 -3.11 -9.22
N VAL A 8 -16.20 -2.09 -8.38
CA VAL A 8 -15.22 -1.02 -8.43
C VAL A 8 -14.27 -1.17 -7.24
N VAL A 9 -13.00 -1.39 -7.54
CA VAL A 9 -11.93 -1.50 -6.56
C VAL A 9 -11.01 -0.31 -6.72
N GLY A 10 -10.74 0.43 -5.67
CA GLY A 10 -9.89 1.61 -5.81
C GLY A 10 -9.16 1.99 -4.54
N GLY A 11 -8.13 2.80 -4.70
CA GLY A 11 -7.33 3.31 -3.59
C GLY A 11 -5.84 3.25 -3.85
N SER A 12 -5.08 2.84 -2.87
CA SER A 12 -3.62 2.91 -2.83
C SER A 12 -2.93 2.43 -4.10
N SER A 13 -2.11 3.31 -4.68
CA SER A 13 -1.25 2.99 -5.82
C SER A 13 -0.22 1.91 -5.50
N SER A 14 0.20 1.78 -4.24
CA SER A 14 1.14 0.74 -3.81
C SER A 14 0.51 -0.66 -3.84
N VAL A 15 -0.78 -0.75 -3.65
CA VAL A 15 -1.53 -2.03 -3.68
C VAL A 15 -1.93 -2.41 -5.10
N SER A 16 -2.04 -1.45 -6.01
CA SER A 16 -2.52 -1.67 -7.39
C SER A 16 -1.78 -2.79 -8.14
N PRO A 17 -0.44 -2.90 -8.12
CA PRO A 17 0.23 -4.00 -8.82
C PRO A 17 -0.16 -5.39 -8.32
N VAL A 18 -0.35 -5.55 -7.02
CA VAL A 18 -0.82 -6.81 -6.43
C VAL A 18 -2.27 -7.07 -6.81
N MET A 19 -3.09 -6.04 -6.76
CA MET A 19 -4.52 -6.15 -7.09
C MET A 19 -4.75 -6.51 -8.56
N VAL A 20 -3.95 -5.99 -9.48
CA VAL A 20 -4.00 -6.38 -10.91
C VAL A 20 -3.85 -7.90 -11.05
N LYS A 21 -2.86 -8.47 -10.39
CA LYS A 21 -2.61 -9.92 -10.44
C LYS A 21 -3.72 -10.73 -9.79
N LEU A 22 -4.27 -10.24 -8.67
CA LEU A 22 -5.40 -10.88 -8.01
C LEU A 22 -6.66 -10.87 -8.90
N ILE A 23 -6.92 -9.76 -9.58
CA ILE A 23 -8.05 -9.64 -10.52
C ILE A 23 -7.87 -10.60 -11.69
N GLU A 24 -6.69 -10.67 -12.27
CA GLU A 24 -6.38 -11.60 -13.37
C GLU A 24 -6.60 -13.06 -12.93
N ALA A 25 -6.10 -13.42 -11.75
CA ALA A 25 -6.28 -14.77 -11.20
C ALA A 25 -7.75 -15.10 -10.93
N TYR A 26 -8.52 -14.13 -10.42
CA TYR A 26 -9.94 -14.32 -10.19
C TYR A 26 -10.73 -14.46 -11.48
N LYS A 27 -10.41 -13.69 -12.52
CA LYS A 27 -11.04 -13.80 -13.85
C LYS A 27 -10.76 -15.15 -14.51
N ALA A 28 -9.64 -15.77 -14.19
CA ALA A 28 -9.33 -17.11 -14.70
C ALA A 28 -10.28 -18.19 -14.15
N VAL A 29 -10.79 -18.01 -12.92
CA VAL A 29 -11.76 -18.93 -12.30
C VAL A 29 -13.21 -18.46 -12.43
N ASN A 30 -13.42 -17.19 -12.73
CA ASN A 30 -14.74 -16.61 -12.97
C ASN A 30 -14.68 -15.58 -14.10
N ALA A 31 -14.88 -16.06 -15.33
CA ALA A 31 -14.82 -15.23 -16.54
C ALA A 31 -15.92 -14.15 -16.61
N ASN A 32 -16.97 -14.25 -15.79
CA ASN A 32 -18.07 -13.28 -15.75
C ASN A 32 -17.82 -12.13 -14.78
N ALA A 33 -16.70 -12.14 -14.07
CA ALA A 33 -16.33 -11.04 -13.18
C ALA A 33 -15.96 -9.80 -13.99
N ASP A 34 -16.60 -8.68 -13.70
CA ASP A 34 -16.28 -7.38 -14.23
C ASP A 34 -15.78 -6.50 -13.08
N ILE A 35 -14.47 -6.30 -13.04
CA ILE A 35 -13.79 -5.60 -11.94
C ILE A 35 -13.01 -4.42 -12.54
N GLU A 36 -13.40 -3.22 -12.15
CA GLU A 36 -12.70 -1.98 -12.50
C GLU A 36 -11.74 -1.62 -11.38
N LEU A 37 -10.49 -1.35 -11.75
CA LEU A 37 -9.45 -0.94 -10.81
C LEU A 37 -9.11 0.52 -11.01
N LEU A 38 -9.28 1.31 -9.95
CA LEU A 38 -8.96 2.75 -9.92
C LEU A 38 -7.81 3.00 -8.96
N THR A 39 -6.78 3.67 -9.44
CA THR A 39 -5.59 3.95 -8.65
C THR A 39 -5.61 5.38 -8.12
N SER A 40 -5.46 5.54 -6.81
CA SER A 40 -5.40 6.82 -6.13
C SER A 40 -4.48 6.70 -4.89
N ASP A 41 -4.92 7.16 -3.75
CA ASP A 41 -4.24 7.01 -2.47
C ASP A 41 -5.10 6.23 -1.46
N SER A 42 -4.48 5.84 -0.34
CA SER A 42 -5.17 5.05 0.69
C SER A 42 -6.35 5.79 1.30
N THR A 43 -6.23 7.09 1.56
CA THR A 43 -7.31 7.88 2.16
C THR A 43 -8.51 7.97 1.23
N THR A 44 -8.27 8.25 -0.05
CA THR A 44 -9.33 8.25 -1.07
C THR A 44 -9.99 6.88 -1.17
N GLY A 45 -9.20 5.80 -1.14
CA GLY A 45 -9.73 4.43 -1.16
C GLY A 45 -10.67 4.14 0.01
N MET A 46 -10.30 4.56 1.20
CA MET A 46 -11.12 4.35 2.40
C MET A 46 -12.38 5.22 2.40
N THR A 47 -12.24 6.52 2.10
CA THR A 47 -13.38 7.44 2.03
C THR A 47 -14.40 6.98 1.00
N SER A 48 -13.94 6.64 -0.20
CA SER A 48 -14.85 6.19 -1.28
C SER A 48 -15.53 4.85 -0.97
N ALA A 49 -14.85 3.97 -0.22
CA ALA A 49 -15.48 2.73 0.24
C ALA A 49 -16.56 2.99 1.30
N ILE A 50 -16.32 3.92 2.23
CA ILE A 50 -17.31 4.32 3.23
C ILE A 50 -18.54 4.96 2.57
N GLU A 51 -18.31 5.81 1.58
CA GLU A 51 -19.38 6.48 0.82
C GLU A 51 -20.11 5.54 -0.14
N GLY A 52 -19.58 4.35 -0.40
CA GLY A 52 -20.15 3.38 -1.32
C GLY A 52 -19.84 3.62 -2.79
N THR A 53 -18.96 4.59 -3.11
CA THR A 53 -18.51 4.85 -4.48
C THR A 53 -17.59 3.72 -4.97
N TYR A 54 -16.74 3.18 -4.09
CA TYR A 54 -15.99 1.96 -4.34
C TYR A 54 -16.64 0.80 -3.56
N ASP A 55 -16.69 -0.35 -4.18
CA ASP A 55 -17.13 -1.59 -3.52
C ASP A 55 -16.03 -2.14 -2.60
N ILE A 56 -14.78 -1.96 -3.01
CA ILE A 56 -13.59 -2.37 -2.24
C ILE A 56 -12.57 -1.24 -2.27
N GLY A 57 -12.10 -0.84 -1.10
CA GLY A 57 -11.02 0.12 -0.94
C GLY A 57 -9.68 -0.56 -0.69
N MET A 58 -8.62 0.02 -1.24
CA MET A 58 -7.25 -0.45 -1.04
C MET A 58 -6.47 0.52 -0.17
N ALA A 59 -5.78 0.02 0.85
CA ALA A 59 -4.91 0.81 1.70
C ALA A 59 -3.54 0.15 1.87
N SER A 60 -2.48 0.96 1.85
CA SER A 60 -1.11 0.55 2.16
C SER A 60 -0.63 1.07 3.52
N ARG A 61 -1.56 1.28 4.42
CA ARG A 61 -1.37 1.64 5.82
C ARG A 61 -2.44 0.96 6.66
N GLU A 62 -2.28 1.00 7.95
CA GLU A 62 -3.37 0.61 8.85
C GLU A 62 -4.55 1.57 8.71
N LEU A 63 -5.74 1.06 8.91
CA LEU A 63 -6.94 1.87 8.90
C LEU A 63 -6.96 2.75 10.16
N LYS A 64 -7.47 3.98 9.99
CA LYS A 64 -7.77 4.84 11.12
C LYS A 64 -8.93 4.25 11.92
N GLU A 65 -9.09 4.68 13.14
CA GLU A 65 -10.09 4.13 14.05
C GLU A 65 -11.53 4.26 13.50
N ASP A 66 -11.84 5.40 12.92
CA ASP A 66 -13.13 5.68 12.26
C ASP A 66 -13.33 4.83 10.98
N GLU A 67 -12.28 4.65 10.20
CA GLU A 67 -12.31 3.79 9.01
C GLU A 67 -12.54 2.33 9.39
N ALA A 68 -11.82 1.83 10.40
CA ALA A 68 -11.94 0.46 10.88
C ALA A 68 -13.31 0.18 11.53
N ALA A 69 -13.94 1.19 12.10
CA ALA A 69 -15.29 1.07 12.64
C ALA A 69 -16.37 1.01 11.54
N ALA A 70 -16.13 1.66 10.40
CA ALA A 70 -17.08 1.75 9.30
C ALA A 70 -16.94 0.64 8.25
N LEU A 71 -15.76 0.04 8.13
CA LEU A 71 -15.41 -0.92 7.08
C LEU A 71 -15.00 -2.27 7.63
N ALA A 72 -15.46 -3.34 7.00
CA ALA A 72 -14.84 -4.66 7.18
C ALA A 72 -13.50 -4.66 6.46
N HIS A 73 -12.43 -5.10 7.13
CA HIS A 73 -11.09 -5.03 6.59
C HIS A 73 -10.29 -6.30 6.85
N GLN A 74 -9.36 -6.58 5.96
CA GLN A 74 -8.44 -7.71 6.07
C GLN A 74 -7.11 -7.35 5.42
N ALA A 75 -6.02 -7.64 6.10
CA ALA A 75 -4.69 -7.53 5.51
C ALA A 75 -4.48 -8.65 4.49
N ILE A 76 -4.02 -8.31 3.29
CA ILE A 76 -3.75 -9.28 2.22
C ILE A 76 -2.27 -9.61 2.08
N ALA A 77 -1.39 -8.71 2.51
CA ALA A 77 0.06 -8.91 2.48
C ALA A 77 0.73 -7.98 3.48
N MET A 78 1.95 -8.34 3.86
CA MET A 78 2.86 -7.48 4.62
C MET A 78 4.00 -7.06 3.69
N ASP A 79 4.43 -5.81 3.80
CA ASP A 79 5.52 -5.26 3.02
C ASP A 79 6.51 -4.54 3.93
N GLY A 80 7.70 -4.34 3.44
CA GLY A 80 8.76 -3.62 4.15
C GLY A 80 9.42 -2.61 3.24
N ILE A 81 9.92 -1.54 3.84
CA ILE A 81 10.70 -0.52 3.16
C ILE A 81 12.17 -0.74 3.49
N ALA A 82 12.98 -0.98 2.47
CA ALA A 82 14.43 -1.08 2.60
C ALA A 82 15.07 0.25 2.21
N VAL A 83 15.92 0.77 3.09
CA VAL A 83 16.79 1.89 2.76
C VAL A 83 18.09 1.32 2.22
N ILE A 84 18.42 1.72 1.01
CA ILE A 84 19.61 1.20 0.32
C ILE A 84 20.63 2.31 0.09
N VAL A 85 21.90 1.92 0.07
CA VAL A 85 23.00 2.81 -0.23
C VAL A 85 23.90 2.17 -1.31
N ASN A 86 24.77 2.97 -1.92
CA ASN A 86 25.74 2.47 -2.89
C ASN A 86 26.68 1.43 -2.21
N LEU A 87 27.10 0.43 -2.97
CA LEU A 87 27.99 -0.64 -2.49
C LEU A 87 29.34 -0.13 -1.94
N GLU A 88 29.79 1.03 -2.41
CA GLU A 88 31.02 1.67 -1.90
C GLU A 88 30.80 2.37 -0.55
N ASN A 89 29.55 2.54 -0.11
CA ASN A 89 29.26 3.13 1.18
C ASN A 89 29.55 2.11 2.29
N PRO A 90 30.37 2.47 3.31
CA PRO A 90 30.76 1.53 4.37
C PRO A 90 29.66 1.26 5.41
N THR A 91 28.51 1.90 5.28
CA THR A 91 27.40 1.73 6.21
C THR A 91 26.77 0.35 6.04
N GLU A 92 26.76 -0.45 7.08
CA GLU A 92 26.17 -1.80 7.08
C GLU A 92 24.78 -1.80 7.69
N ASP A 93 24.54 -0.94 8.68
CA ASP A 93 23.27 -0.88 9.41
C ASP A 93 23.01 0.54 9.94
N MET A 94 21.73 0.89 10.08
CA MET A 94 21.30 2.16 10.64
C MET A 94 20.07 2.00 11.51
N THR A 95 20.01 2.78 12.59
CA THR A 95 18.78 2.88 13.40
C THR A 95 17.75 3.77 12.70
N VAL A 96 16.50 3.66 13.10
CA VAL A 96 15.42 4.52 12.59
C VAL A 96 15.72 5.99 12.87
N GLU A 97 16.28 6.31 14.02
CA GLU A 97 16.69 7.66 14.41
C GLU A 97 17.78 8.22 13.51
N GLN A 98 18.74 7.40 13.12
CA GLN A 98 19.80 7.79 12.19
C GLN A 98 19.23 8.07 10.79
N ILE A 99 18.32 7.24 10.30
CA ILE A 99 17.62 7.45 9.03
C ILE A 99 16.81 8.74 9.08
N ALA A 100 16.07 8.96 10.16
CA ALA A 100 15.29 10.18 10.36
C ALA A 100 16.15 11.43 10.35
N SER A 101 17.32 11.41 11.00
CA SER A 101 18.23 12.56 11.02
C SER A 101 18.78 12.93 9.64
N ILE A 102 18.95 11.95 8.75
CA ILE A 102 19.36 12.19 7.35
C ILE A 102 18.23 12.89 6.60
N PHE A 103 17.03 12.36 6.65
CA PHE A 103 15.88 12.89 5.91
C PHE A 103 15.40 14.24 6.44
N LEU A 104 15.60 14.53 7.73
CA LEU A 104 15.28 15.84 8.33
C LEU A 104 16.38 16.90 8.07
N GLY A 105 17.55 16.47 7.61
CA GLY A 105 18.67 17.37 7.34
C GLY A 105 19.54 17.70 8.55
N ASP A 106 19.37 17.00 9.66
CA ASP A 106 20.17 17.17 10.86
C ASP A 106 21.59 16.59 10.67
N ALA A 107 21.68 15.48 9.93
CA ALA A 107 22.94 14.89 9.52
C ALA A 107 23.12 15.05 8.00
N THR A 108 24.21 15.68 7.58
CA THR A 108 24.51 15.97 6.17
C THR A 108 25.75 15.26 5.65
N LYS A 109 26.47 14.58 6.53
CA LYS A 109 27.67 13.82 6.20
C LYS A 109 27.62 12.44 6.82
N TRP A 110 28.18 11.45 6.13
CA TRP A 110 28.21 10.07 6.60
C TRP A 110 28.96 9.89 7.93
N ASN A 111 30.02 10.67 8.18
CA ASN A 111 30.77 10.59 9.43
C ASN A 111 30.00 11.11 10.66
N GLU A 112 28.86 11.74 10.47
CA GLU A 112 27.94 12.14 11.55
C GLU A 112 27.03 10.98 11.97
N ILE A 113 26.90 9.97 11.12
CA ILE A 113 26.03 8.80 11.32
C ILE A 113 26.85 7.56 11.65
N VAL A 114 27.87 7.27 10.82
CA VAL A 114 28.73 6.09 10.96
C VAL A 114 30.01 6.50 11.64
N LYS A 115 30.24 5.94 12.80
CA LYS A 115 31.46 6.19 13.58
C LYS A 115 32.45 5.07 13.39
#